data_006d503f364763710b9c894d9892c18e
#
_entry.id   006d503f364763710b9c894d9892c18e
#
_cell.length_a   1.000
_cell.length_b   1.000
_cell.length_c   1.000
_cell.angle_alpha   90.00
_cell.angle_beta   90.00
_cell.angle_gamma   90.00
#
_symmetry.space_group_name_H-M   'P 1'
#
loop_
_entity.id
_entity.type
_entity.pdbx_description
1 polymer ?
#
loop_
_entity_poly.entity_id
_entity_poly.type
_entity_poly.pdbx_seq_one_letter_code
_entity_poly.pdbx_strand_id
1 'polypeptide(L)'
;VVLGRDHHDVSGTDSPFRETSNIYDGSSYTADMAVQNVVGDAFRGATWVSLHNGGGVGWGEVINGGFGLVIDGSAEAERKLRSMLLWDVSNGLARRSWARNEGAMEAIRREMACVPDMVVTLPHVADEDIIKNALNL
;
A
#
# COMPACT_ATOMS: atom_id res chain seq x y z
N VAL A 1 7.40 -7.61 23.11
CA VAL A 1 7.37 -8.18 21.76
C VAL A 1 7.70 -7.07 20.78
N VAL A 2 8.42 -7.40 19.73
CA VAL A 2 8.67 -6.48 18.62
C VAL A 2 7.94 -7.02 17.41
N LEU A 3 7.06 -6.19 16.85
CA LEU A 3 6.42 -6.44 15.57
C LEU A 3 7.17 -5.64 14.50
N GLY A 4 7.53 -6.28 13.42
CA GLY A 4 8.12 -5.60 12.26
C GLY A 4 7.50 -6.10 10.97
N ARG A 5 7.52 -5.26 9.95
CA ARG A 5 7.02 -5.58 8.62
C ARG A 5 7.96 -5.01 7.55
N ASP A 6 8.22 -5.82 6.54
CA ASP A 6 8.87 -5.49 5.27
C ASP A 6 10.16 -4.68 5.35
N HIS A 7 11.04 -5.08 6.23
CA HIS A 7 12.38 -4.49 6.28
C HIS A 7 13.37 -5.18 5.36
N HIS A 8 13.02 -6.33 4.86
CA HIS A 8 13.93 -7.16 4.11
C HIS A 8 13.27 -7.66 2.85
N ASP A 9 13.91 -7.36 1.76
CA ASP A 9 13.51 -7.86 0.48
C ASP A 9 14.66 -8.63 -0.16
N VAL A 10 14.36 -9.85 -0.56
CA VAL A 10 15.31 -10.65 -1.33
C VAL A 10 15.08 -10.36 -2.79
N SER A 11 15.95 -9.58 -3.36
CA SER A 11 15.89 -9.13 -4.74
C SER A 11 15.57 -10.27 -5.71
N GLY A 12 14.54 -10.09 -6.49
CA GLY A 12 14.18 -10.97 -7.60
C GLY A 12 13.59 -12.33 -7.23
N THR A 13 13.56 -12.71 -5.95
CA THR A 13 13.12 -14.04 -5.55
C THR A 13 11.60 -14.20 -5.57
N ASP A 14 10.88 -13.19 -5.18
CA ASP A 14 9.41 -13.18 -5.10
C ASP A 14 8.74 -12.25 -6.11
N SER A 15 9.49 -11.57 -6.95
CA SER A 15 9.01 -11.05 -8.22
C SER A 15 8.68 -12.26 -9.12
N PRO A 16 7.57 -12.36 -9.76
CA PRO A 16 6.47 -11.44 -10.03
C PRO A 16 5.30 -11.51 -9.05
N PHE A 17 5.44 -12.15 -7.91
CA PHE A 17 4.34 -12.33 -6.95
C PHE A 17 4.18 -11.15 -5.99
N ARG A 18 5.00 -10.12 -6.15
CA ARG A 18 4.94 -8.91 -5.35
C ARG A 18 3.75 -8.04 -5.67
N GLU A 19 3.48 -7.13 -4.76
CA GLU A 19 2.39 -6.15 -4.87
C GLU A 19 2.45 -5.35 -6.17
N THR A 20 3.65 -4.98 -6.58
CA THR A 20 3.88 -4.23 -7.82
C THR A 20 3.56 -5.02 -9.08
N SER A 21 3.64 -6.34 -9.04
CA SER A 21 3.27 -7.19 -10.18
C SER A 21 1.77 -7.18 -10.48
N ASN A 22 0.96 -6.72 -9.54
CA ASN A 22 -0.49 -6.55 -9.70
C ASN A 22 -0.87 -5.13 -10.14
N ILE A 23 0.10 -4.31 -10.49
CA ILE A 23 -0.07 -2.94 -10.96
C ILE A 23 0.33 -2.92 -12.43
N TYR A 24 -0.65 -2.73 -13.30
CA TYR A 24 -0.49 -2.84 -14.76
C TYR A 24 -0.30 -1.49 -15.46
N ASP A 25 -0.17 -0.41 -14.71
CA ASP A 25 0.13 0.91 -15.22
C ASP A 25 1.55 1.37 -14.85
N GLY A 26 2.00 2.48 -15.39
CA GLY A 26 3.33 3.03 -15.13
C GLY A 26 3.60 3.42 -13.66
N SER A 27 2.58 3.42 -12.82
CA SER A 27 2.72 3.75 -11.41
C SER A 27 3.44 2.66 -10.60
N SER A 28 3.63 1.46 -11.15
CA SER A 28 4.48 0.43 -10.55
C SER A 28 5.94 0.89 -10.40
N TYR A 29 6.35 1.88 -11.17
CA TYR A 29 7.70 2.44 -11.16
C TYR A 29 7.86 3.68 -10.29
N THR A 30 6.84 4.06 -9.54
CA THR A 30 6.89 5.23 -8.66
C THR A 30 7.21 4.83 -7.21
N ALA A 31 7.81 5.76 -6.47
CA ALA A 31 8.11 5.57 -5.05
C ALA A 31 6.97 6.04 -4.12
N ASP A 32 5.94 6.64 -4.67
CA ASP A 32 4.93 7.38 -3.91
C ASP A 32 4.25 6.54 -2.84
N MET A 33 3.89 5.32 -3.16
CA MET A 33 3.21 4.44 -2.22
C MET A 33 4.11 4.06 -1.04
N ALA A 34 5.35 3.70 -1.29
CA ALA A 34 6.29 3.32 -0.24
C ALA A 34 6.59 4.51 0.69
N VAL A 35 6.77 5.70 0.13
CA VAL A 35 6.95 6.94 0.89
C VAL A 35 5.71 7.26 1.72
N GLN A 36 4.54 7.21 1.13
CA GLN A 36 3.28 7.46 1.84
C GLN A 36 3.06 6.46 2.97
N ASN A 37 3.38 5.20 2.75
CA ASN A 37 3.27 4.17 3.76
C ASN A 37 4.15 4.48 4.97
N VAL A 38 5.43 4.75 4.74
CA VAL A 38 6.40 5.08 5.79
C VAL A 38 6.01 6.34 6.56
N VAL A 39 5.54 7.37 5.87
CA VAL A 39 5.04 8.59 6.52
C VAL A 39 3.84 8.27 7.41
N GLY A 40 2.90 7.49 6.92
CA GLY A 40 1.73 7.11 7.69
C GLY A 40 2.06 6.27 8.93
N ASP A 41 3.01 5.35 8.83
CA ASP A 41 3.49 4.56 9.96
C ASP A 41 4.21 5.44 11.02
N ALA A 42 5.03 6.37 10.56
CA ALA A 42 5.70 7.33 11.43
C ALA A 42 4.70 8.19 12.23
N PHE A 43 3.68 8.72 11.56
CA PHE A 43 2.62 9.50 12.21
C PHE A 43 1.80 8.69 13.23
N ARG A 44 1.74 7.39 13.07
CA ARG A 44 1.02 6.50 14.00
C ARG A 44 1.88 6.03 15.16
N GLY A 45 3.10 6.50 15.24
CA GLY A 45 3.99 6.28 16.36
C GLY A 45 4.76 4.96 16.29
N ALA A 46 5.16 4.55 15.09
CA ALA A 46 6.12 3.47 14.91
C ALA A 46 7.38 3.74 15.74
N THR A 47 7.99 2.69 16.28
CA THR A 47 9.25 2.80 17.01
C THR A 47 10.40 3.14 16.06
N TRP A 48 10.34 2.57 14.85
CA TRP A 48 11.20 2.97 13.74
C TRP A 48 10.44 2.75 12.43
N VAL A 49 10.87 3.45 11.41
CA VAL A 49 10.44 3.23 10.03
C VAL A 49 11.67 3.03 9.15
N SER A 50 11.48 2.32 8.06
CA SER A 50 12.51 2.18 7.04
C SER A 50 11.92 2.37 5.65
N LEU A 51 12.71 2.98 4.80
CA LEU A 51 12.42 3.12 3.38
C LEU A 51 13.68 2.72 2.63
N HIS A 52 13.61 1.72 1.81
CA HIS A 52 14.77 1.20 1.11
C HIS A 52 14.42 0.62 -0.25
N ASN A 53 15.43 0.56 -1.07
CA ASN A 53 15.40 -0.18 -2.31
C ASN A 53 15.61 -1.67 -2.01
N GLY A 54 14.73 -2.50 -2.47
CA GLY A 54 14.81 -3.93 -2.27
C GLY A 54 15.89 -4.58 -3.15
N GLY A 55 17.00 -4.99 -2.56
CA GLY A 55 18.00 -5.81 -3.19
C GLY A 55 18.79 -5.16 -4.33
N GLY A 56 18.92 -3.85 -4.38
CA GLY A 56 19.79 -3.16 -5.32
C GLY A 56 19.29 -3.08 -6.76
N VAL A 57 18.00 -3.29 -6.99
CA VAL A 57 17.39 -3.29 -8.33
C VAL A 57 16.88 -1.92 -8.78
N GLY A 58 17.03 -0.89 -7.97
CA GLY A 58 16.62 0.48 -8.31
C GLY A 58 15.26 0.87 -7.73
N TRP A 59 14.92 2.13 -7.94
CA TRP A 59 13.68 2.73 -7.44
C TRP A 59 12.45 2.24 -8.20
N GLY A 60 11.29 2.44 -7.59
CA GLY A 60 10.01 2.16 -8.19
C GLY A 60 9.53 0.75 -7.87
N GLU A 61 9.71 -0.17 -8.76
CA GLU A 61 9.14 -1.52 -8.65
C GLU A 61 9.56 -2.28 -7.38
N VAL A 62 10.74 -2.01 -6.88
CA VAL A 62 11.33 -2.74 -5.74
C VAL A 62 11.60 -1.88 -4.51
N ILE A 63 11.09 -0.65 -4.47
CA ILE A 63 11.18 0.16 -3.28
C ILE A 63 10.19 -0.34 -2.23
N ASN A 64 10.67 -0.49 -1.01
CA ASN A 64 9.88 -0.95 0.13
C ASN A 64 9.88 0.05 1.26
N GLY A 65 8.71 0.19 1.88
CA GLY A 65 8.57 0.81 3.19
C GLY A 65 8.28 -0.25 4.24
N GLY A 66 8.67 0.00 5.44
CA GLY A 66 8.37 -0.86 6.57
C GLY A 66 8.43 -0.14 7.89
N PHE A 67 7.95 -0.77 8.93
CA PHE A 67 7.97 -0.25 10.29
C PHE A 67 8.36 -1.30 11.31
N GLY A 68 8.75 -0.85 12.48
CA GLY A 68 8.83 -1.67 13.66
C GLY A 68 8.12 -1.00 14.84
N LEU A 69 7.46 -1.82 15.64
CA LEU A 69 6.73 -1.39 16.83
C LEU A 69 7.10 -2.26 18.01
N VAL A 70 7.56 -1.64 19.09
CA VAL A 70 7.71 -2.30 20.37
C VAL A 70 6.37 -2.36 21.08
N ILE A 71 5.94 -3.57 21.42
CA ILE A 71 4.70 -3.85 22.14
C ILE A 71 5.05 -4.28 23.55
N ASP A 72 4.91 -3.36 24.48
CA ASP A 72 5.27 -3.52 25.89
C ASP A 72 4.09 -3.92 26.79
N GLY A 73 2.90 -4.07 26.21
CA GLY A 73 1.66 -4.37 26.91
C GLY A 73 0.89 -3.15 27.39
N SER A 74 1.36 -1.94 27.09
CA SER A 74 0.64 -0.72 27.43
C SER A 74 -0.56 -0.48 26.51
N ALA A 75 -1.55 0.26 27.02
CA ALA A 75 -2.68 0.73 26.21
C ALA A 75 -2.24 1.61 25.03
N GLU A 76 -1.16 2.34 25.20
CA GLU A 76 -0.56 3.15 24.13
C GLU A 76 -0.01 2.28 23.01
N ALA A 77 0.70 1.20 23.33
CA ALA A 77 1.21 0.25 22.34
C ALA A 77 0.05 -0.42 21.59
N GLU A 78 -1.02 -0.78 22.30
CA GLU A 78 -2.21 -1.35 21.67
C GLU A 78 -2.87 -0.36 20.69
N ARG A 79 -3.04 0.90 21.10
CA ARG A 79 -3.61 1.94 20.25
C ARG A 79 -2.79 2.14 18.97
N LYS A 80 -1.47 2.22 19.11
CA LYS A 80 -0.54 2.33 17.98
C LYS A 80 -0.65 1.14 17.05
N LEU A 81 -0.63 -0.06 17.60
CA LEU A 81 -0.73 -1.30 16.84
C LEU A 81 -2.00 -1.34 15.99
N ARG A 82 -3.16 -1.07 16.58
CA ARG A 82 -4.44 -1.08 15.85
C ARG A 82 -4.45 -0.05 14.71
N SER A 83 -4.04 1.17 15.00
CA SER A 83 -3.99 2.25 14.00
C SER A 83 -3.01 1.95 12.88
N MET A 84 -1.88 1.35 13.20
CA MET A 84 -0.81 1.07 12.25
C MET A 84 -1.18 -0.07 11.30
N LEU A 85 -1.72 -1.16 11.84
CA LEU A 85 -2.14 -2.30 11.02
C LEU A 85 -3.30 -1.92 10.09
N LEU A 86 -4.26 -1.15 10.57
CA LEU A 86 -5.34 -0.65 9.71
C LEU A 86 -4.78 0.20 8.55
N TRP A 87 -3.91 1.13 8.87
CA TRP A 87 -3.29 2.00 7.87
C TRP A 87 -2.50 1.22 6.83
N ASP A 88 -1.62 0.37 7.28
CA ASP A 88 -0.66 -0.33 6.44
C ASP A 88 -1.36 -1.22 5.39
N VAL A 89 -2.35 -1.98 5.83
CA VAL A 89 -3.15 -2.83 4.94
C VAL A 89 -4.03 -1.99 4.00
N SER A 90 -4.75 -1.01 4.55
CA SER A 90 -5.69 -0.21 3.77
C SER A 90 -4.98 0.68 2.75
N ASN A 91 -3.79 1.19 3.07
CA ASN A 91 -2.98 1.96 2.13
C ASN A 91 -2.56 1.12 0.91
N GLY A 92 -2.11 -0.12 1.14
CA GLY A 92 -1.78 -1.03 0.06
C GLY A 92 -2.98 -1.39 -0.82
N LEU A 93 -4.12 -1.64 -0.21
CA LEU A 93 -5.37 -1.92 -0.95
C LEU A 93 -5.84 -0.71 -1.75
N ALA A 94 -5.80 0.49 -1.15
CA ALA A 94 -6.17 1.73 -1.83
C ALA A 94 -5.29 1.96 -3.07
N ARG A 95 -4.00 1.74 -2.94
CA ARG A 95 -3.05 1.87 -4.05
C ARG A 95 -3.37 0.92 -5.20
N ARG A 96 -3.63 -0.35 -4.88
CA ARG A 96 -4.00 -1.34 -5.89
C ARG A 96 -5.37 -1.05 -6.51
N SER A 97 -6.29 -0.50 -5.74
CA SER A 97 -7.59 -0.04 -6.24
C SER A 97 -7.44 1.04 -7.31
N TRP A 98 -6.56 2.00 -7.09
CA TRP A 98 -6.24 3.04 -8.06
C TRP A 98 -5.58 2.49 -9.32
N ALA A 99 -4.84 1.39 -9.22
CA ALA A 99 -4.32 0.65 -10.36
C ALA A 99 -5.37 -0.25 -11.04
N ARG A 100 -6.63 -0.14 -10.66
CA ARG A 100 -7.78 -0.87 -11.22
C ARG A 100 -7.77 -2.37 -10.95
N ASN A 101 -7.11 -2.81 -9.90
CA ASN A 101 -7.23 -4.19 -9.46
C ASN A 101 -8.63 -4.41 -8.86
N GLU A 102 -9.42 -5.27 -9.51
CA GLU A 102 -10.82 -5.51 -9.14
C GLU A 102 -10.98 -6.03 -7.72
N GLY A 103 -10.14 -6.98 -7.32
CA GLY A 103 -10.16 -7.53 -5.97
C GLY A 103 -9.84 -6.49 -4.90
N ALA A 104 -8.91 -5.58 -5.19
CA ALA A 104 -8.58 -4.48 -4.28
C ALA A 104 -9.72 -3.46 -4.19
N MET A 105 -10.36 -3.12 -5.31
CA MET A 105 -11.53 -2.23 -5.32
C MET A 105 -12.69 -2.81 -4.51
N GLU A 106 -12.93 -4.10 -4.64
CA GLU A 106 -13.95 -4.78 -3.84
C GLU A 106 -13.59 -4.79 -2.35
N ALA A 107 -12.34 -5.10 -2.00
CA ALA A 107 -11.87 -5.08 -0.62
C ALA A 107 -12.01 -3.69 0.01
N ILE A 108 -11.66 -2.63 -0.70
CA ILE A 108 -11.81 -1.25 -0.22
C ILE A 108 -13.29 -0.88 -0.02
N ARG A 109 -14.19 -1.30 -0.91
CA ARG A 109 -15.63 -1.05 -0.73
C ARG A 109 -16.16 -1.72 0.54
N ARG A 110 -15.74 -2.96 0.81
CA ARG A 110 -16.11 -3.66 2.04
C ARG A 110 -15.53 -2.98 3.27
N GLU A 111 -14.28 -2.54 3.20
CA GLU A 111 -13.61 -1.87 4.33
C GLU A 111 -14.30 -0.54 4.66
N MET A 112 -14.61 0.28 3.67
CA MET A 112 -15.37 1.52 3.86
C MET A 112 -16.76 1.28 4.48
N ALA A 113 -17.36 0.13 4.25
CA ALA A 113 -18.64 -0.22 4.88
C ALA A 113 -18.49 -0.64 6.36
N CYS A 114 -17.31 -1.06 6.76
CA CYS A 114 -17.05 -1.59 8.11
C CYS A 114 -16.33 -0.59 9.02
N VAL A 115 -15.50 0.27 8.46
CA VAL A 115 -14.69 1.25 9.22
C VAL A 115 -15.34 2.61 9.19
N PRO A 116 -15.83 3.11 10.33
CA PRO A 116 -16.45 4.44 10.39
C PRO A 116 -15.49 5.52 9.89
N ASP A 117 -16.03 6.47 9.14
CA ASP A 117 -15.31 7.64 8.62
C ASP A 117 -14.17 7.34 7.64
N MET A 118 -14.00 6.09 7.24
CA MET A 118 -13.03 5.74 6.19
C MET A 118 -13.59 6.12 4.82
N VAL A 119 -12.86 6.98 4.12
CA VAL A 119 -13.18 7.40 2.76
C VAL A 119 -11.98 7.16 1.86
N VAL A 120 -12.15 6.30 0.89
CA VAL A 120 -11.17 6.04 -0.17
C VAL A 120 -11.84 6.28 -1.51
N THR A 121 -11.29 7.18 -2.31
CA THR A 121 -11.78 7.38 -3.67
C THR A 121 -11.36 6.19 -4.54
N LEU A 122 -12.23 5.77 -5.44
CA LEU A 122 -11.96 4.70 -6.38
C LEU A 122 -11.91 5.26 -7.81
N PRO A 123 -11.15 4.64 -8.70
CA PRO A 123 -11.09 5.08 -10.08
C PRO A 123 -12.43 4.88 -10.77
N HIS A 124 -12.80 5.82 -11.61
CA HIS A 124 -13.87 5.63 -12.58
C HIS A 124 -13.32 4.92 -13.80
N VAL A 125 -13.96 3.82 -14.16
CA VAL A 125 -13.65 3.14 -15.43
C VAL A 125 -14.46 3.85 -16.51
N ALA A 126 -13.79 4.49 -17.45
CA ALA A 126 -14.46 5.07 -18.60
C ALA A 126 -14.97 3.94 -19.50
N ASP A 127 -16.16 4.16 -20.06
CA ASP A 127 -16.73 3.27 -21.07
C ASP A 127 -15.81 3.22 -22.29
N GLU A 128 -15.44 2.01 -22.72
CA GLU A 128 -14.54 1.82 -23.85
C GLU A 128 -15.07 2.43 -25.14
N ASP A 129 -16.38 2.39 -25.36
CA ASP A 129 -17.00 2.96 -26.55
C ASP A 129 -16.93 4.50 -26.55
N ILE A 130 -17.01 5.13 -25.38
CA ILE A 130 -16.78 6.56 -25.24
C ILE A 130 -15.34 6.90 -25.62
N ILE A 131 -14.39 6.11 -25.14
CA ILE A 131 -12.95 6.33 -25.44
C ILE A 131 -12.69 6.13 -26.93
N LYS A 132 -13.17 5.02 -27.53
CA LYS A 132 -13.00 4.74 -28.95
C LYS A 132 -13.60 5.85 -29.82
N ASN A 133 -14.82 6.29 -29.50
CA ASN A 133 -15.49 7.36 -30.23
C ASN A 133 -14.75 8.71 -30.09
N ALA A 134 -14.22 9.01 -28.90
CA ALA A 134 -13.47 10.25 -28.67
C ALA A 134 -12.12 10.29 -29.39
N LEU A 135 -11.50 9.12 -29.58
CA LEU A 135 -10.19 8.99 -30.23
C LEU A 135 -10.29 8.63 -31.73
N ASN A 136 -11.51 8.46 -32.25
CA ASN A 136 -11.75 8.01 -33.64
C ASN A 136 -11.01 6.69 -34.00
N LEU A 137 -10.95 5.75 -33.07
CA LEU A 137 -10.31 4.44 -33.21
C LEU A 137 -11.30 3.38 -33.71
#